data_d4290a55a7bd0454b1a398c61e4df9bc
#
_entry.id   d4290a55a7bd0454b1a398c61e4df9bc
#
_cell.length_a   1.000
_cell.length_b   1.000
_cell.length_c   1.000
_cell.angle_alpha   90.00
_cell.angle_beta   90.00
_cell.angle_gamma   90.00
#
_symmetry.space_group_name_H-M   'P 1'
#
loop_
_entity.id
_entity.type
_entity.pdbx_description
1 polymer ?
#
loop_
_entity_poly.entity_id
_entity_poly.type
_entity_poly.pdbx_seq_one_letter_code
_entity_poly.pdbx_strand_id
1 'polypeptide(L)'
;MPVINNLTFKMGGEAGQGVESSGAGFAKAIARSGLYVYGLQDYMSRIRGGHNFYEIRVSDRDVQASETSVHVLLPLDAMTVDEHLHEVVPGGAVIMDAPLKIDDNRLTERGLKPIRMPLGEIAAREASNNGLSREVGKIMVNTASLGVAAGITELPFEYIEEVIVDNFGGKKGATIAEANVAVARAAYDEGAREFGGDFEWKIAAKPSKPRMLINGNQAIAYGAAAAGCRWISMYPMTPATSITEWLASHGKKLGVVVKQCEDEITAILMAIGAAHMGVRAMTATSGGGLSLMVEAVGLAAITETPLVVVDAQRGGPSTGLPTRTEQSDLQFVLHMSQGEFPRVVMAPGTIEECFLAGYRAFNFAEKYQCPVFILTDMNQSTASRAVDPERFDLDAVKIDRGELLTDQQLDALTEPYLRHKLTESGISPRAVPGHPNAVIMTTSDEHYENGQAVEDAEPRVAQMEKRMRKLDLAARDIRPPLLEGPEDADLTLVGWGTTYGPIHEARVLLEGEGMKVNHLHYHDMWPFPAARTEAVLSSAKRVIDVENNYTGQLALVIRMLTGINIPEKILKYDGRPFAGDEIAEKVRERTMAHV
;
A
#
# COMPACT_ATOMS: atom_id res chain seq x y z
N MET A 1 -10.03 34.40 -8.77
CA MET A 1 -9.36 33.65 -9.86
C MET A 1 -9.59 32.18 -9.60
N PRO A 2 -9.81 31.34 -10.62
CA PRO A 2 -10.03 29.92 -10.40
C PRO A 2 -8.82 29.26 -9.73
N VAL A 3 -9.10 28.26 -8.91
CA VAL A 3 -8.07 27.38 -8.32
C VAL A 3 -7.78 26.28 -9.35
N ILE A 4 -6.54 26.21 -9.79
CA ILE A 4 -6.14 25.29 -10.86
C ILE A 4 -5.41 24.08 -10.27
N ASN A 5 -5.82 22.87 -10.68
CA ASN A 5 -5.17 21.60 -10.34
C ASN A 5 -4.98 21.32 -8.84
N ASN A 6 -5.84 21.83 -8.00
CA ASN A 6 -5.83 21.53 -6.56
C ASN A 6 -7.27 21.33 -6.09
N LEU A 7 -7.77 20.11 -6.16
CA LEU A 7 -9.14 19.77 -5.79
C LEU A 7 -9.30 18.28 -5.48
N THR A 8 -10.34 17.97 -4.73
CA THR A 8 -10.70 16.60 -4.35
C THR A 8 -12.12 16.27 -4.79
N PHE A 9 -12.26 15.16 -5.49
CA PHE A 9 -13.55 14.53 -5.80
C PHE A 9 -13.82 13.40 -4.82
N LYS A 10 -15.07 13.22 -4.45
CA LYS A 10 -15.51 12.04 -3.68
C LYS A 10 -16.80 11.48 -4.29
N MET A 11 -16.76 10.22 -4.73
CA MET A 11 -17.92 9.48 -5.20
C MET A 11 -18.30 8.46 -4.13
N GLY A 12 -19.58 8.42 -3.74
CA GLY A 12 -20.06 7.47 -2.73
C GLY A 12 -21.37 6.82 -3.10
N GLY A 13 -21.60 5.63 -2.56
CA GLY A 13 -22.80 4.83 -2.77
C GLY A 13 -22.72 3.47 -2.09
N GLU A 14 -23.74 2.63 -2.30
CA GLU A 14 -23.80 1.27 -1.76
C GLU A 14 -22.85 0.30 -2.51
N ALA A 15 -22.46 -0.78 -1.83
CA ALA A 15 -21.72 -1.87 -2.44
C ALA A 15 -22.49 -2.44 -3.66
N GLY A 16 -21.78 -2.58 -4.79
CA GLY A 16 -22.36 -3.05 -6.07
C GLY A 16 -22.84 -1.93 -7.01
N GLN A 17 -22.84 -0.68 -6.59
CA GLN A 17 -23.15 0.47 -7.47
C GLN A 17 -21.98 0.91 -8.36
N GLY A 18 -20.85 0.22 -8.36
CA GLY A 18 -19.70 0.50 -9.23
C GLY A 18 -18.87 1.72 -8.83
N VAL A 19 -18.92 2.14 -7.57
CA VAL A 19 -18.15 3.28 -7.02
C VAL A 19 -16.66 3.11 -7.29
N GLU A 20 -16.09 1.95 -6.96
CA GLU A 20 -14.67 1.66 -7.14
C GLU A 20 -14.22 1.75 -8.61
N SER A 21 -14.91 1.02 -9.50
CA SER A 21 -14.52 0.97 -10.92
C SER A 21 -14.65 2.34 -11.61
N SER A 22 -15.68 3.11 -11.26
CA SER A 22 -15.91 4.45 -11.77
C SER A 22 -14.88 5.44 -11.22
N GLY A 23 -14.62 5.43 -9.91
CA GLY A 23 -13.62 6.27 -9.26
C GLY A 23 -12.21 6.01 -9.78
N ALA A 24 -11.79 4.74 -9.85
CA ALA A 24 -10.49 4.36 -10.38
C ALA A 24 -10.32 4.74 -11.87
N GLY A 25 -11.40 4.58 -12.67
CA GLY A 25 -11.40 5.02 -14.07
C GLY A 25 -11.21 6.53 -14.20
N PHE A 26 -11.91 7.32 -13.38
CA PHE A 26 -11.78 8.78 -13.38
C PHE A 26 -10.40 9.23 -12.90
N ALA A 27 -9.88 8.62 -11.84
CA ALA A 27 -8.51 8.85 -11.36
C ALA A 27 -7.47 8.58 -12.46
N LYS A 28 -7.67 7.50 -13.25
CA LYS A 28 -6.79 7.17 -14.40
C LYS A 28 -6.89 8.22 -15.51
N ALA A 29 -8.09 8.75 -15.80
CA ALA A 29 -8.27 9.82 -16.79
C ALA A 29 -7.53 11.10 -16.37
N ILE A 30 -7.64 11.49 -15.10
CA ILE A 30 -6.93 12.65 -14.57
C ILE A 30 -5.41 12.41 -14.60
N ALA A 31 -4.92 11.24 -14.22
CA ALA A 31 -3.48 10.92 -14.29
C ALA A 31 -2.94 10.99 -15.74
N ARG A 32 -3.74 10.61 -16.73
CA ARG A 32 -3.40 10.74 -18.16
C ARG A 32 -3.31 12.19 -18.63
N SER A 33 -4.04 13.10 -17.99
CA SER A 33 -3.92 14.54 -18.27
C SER A 33 -2.62 15.17 -17.78
N GLY A 34 -1.71 14.36 -17.23
CA GLY A 34 -0.40 14.79 -16.76
C GLY A 34 -0.37 15.31 -15.32
N LEU A 35 -1.44 15.11 -14.56
CA LEU A 35 -1.53 15.52 -13.16
C LEU A 35 -1.17 14.39 -12.22
N TYR A 36 -0.81 14.72 -10.98
CA TYR A 36 -0.67 13.77 -9.90
C TYR A 36 -2.03 13.51 -9.27
N VAL A 37 -2.21 12.26 -8.87
CA VAL A 37 -3.45 11.77 -8.28
C VAL A 37 -3.11 10.91 -7.07
N TYR A 38 -3.85 11.12 -5.98
CA TYR A 38 -3.95 10.18 -4.87
C TYR A 38 -5.40 9.71 -4.78
N GLY A 39 -5.63 8.42 -4.99
CA GLY A 39 -6.95 7.79 -4.95
C GLY A 39 -7.10 6.97 -3.68
N LEU A 40 -8.04 7.34 -2.81
CA LEU A 40 -8.36 6.61 -1.58
C LEU A 40 -9.67 5.86 -1.77
N GLN A 41 -9.64 4.55 -1.55
CA GLN A 41 -10.81 3.69 -1.57
C GLN A 41 -11.21 3.31 -0.14
N ASP A 42 -12.49 3.47 0.16
CA ASP A 42 -13.11 2.96 1.39
C ASP A 42 -14.29 2.06 1.03
N TYR A 43 -14.31 0.85 1.55
CA TYR A 43 -15.39 -0.10 1.34
C TYR A 43 -15.67 -0.93 2.58
N MET A 44 -16.93 -1.33 2.74
CA MET A 44 -17.32 -2.22 3.82
C MET A 44 -17.14 -3.70 3.43
N SER A 45 -16.81 -4.54 4.41
CA SER A 45 -16.73 -6.00 4.24
C SER A 45 -18.13 -6.62 4.09
N ARG A 46 -18.88 -6.23 3.05
CA ARG A 46 -20.23 -6.71 2.74
C ARG A 46 -20.38 -6.86 1.24
N ILE A 47 -21.15 -7.89 0.82
CA ILE A 47 -21.44 -8.12 -0.60
C ILE A 47 -22.48 -7.12 -1.13
N ARG A 48 -23.42 -6.71 -0.28
CA ARG A 48 -24.48 -5.73 -0.58
C ARG A 48 -24.78 -4.86 0.64
N GLY A 49 -25.16 -3.62 0.38
CA GLY A 49 -25.41 -2.62 1.40
C GLY A 49 -24.13 -2.08 2.02
N GLY A 50 -24.26 -1.14 2.94
CA GLY A 50 -23.14 -0.40 3.50
C GLY A 50 -22.67 0.72 2.58
N HIS A 51 -21.99 1.69 3.16
CA HIS A 51 -21.50 2.85 2.43
C HIS A 51 -20.06 2.61 1.96
N ASN A 52 -19.81 2.85 0.67
CA ASN A 52 -18.49 2.81 0.04
C ASN A 52 -18.23 4.15 -0.61
N PHE A 53 -16.98 4.59 -0.63
CA PHE A 53 -16.58 5.76 -1.41
C PHE A 53 -15.24 5.58 -2.10
N TYR A 54 -15.02 6.40 -3.12
CA TYR A 54 -13.74 6.58 -3.77
C TYR A 54 -13.44 8.08 -3.81
N GLU A 55 -12.32 8.47 -3.18
CA GLU A 55 -11.83 9.84 -3.14
C GLU A 55 -10.66 10.01 -4.10
N ILE A 56 -10.60 11.16 -4.77
CA ILE A 56 -9.56 11.46 -5.76
C ILE A 56 -9.03 12.87 -5.47
N ARG A 57 -7.87 12.94 -4.86
CA ARG A 57 -7.12 14.19 -4.72
C ARG A 57 -6.30 14.43 -5.97
N VAL A 58 -6.42 15.62 -6.54
CA VAL A 58 -5.75 16.05 -7.78
C VAL A 58 -4.79 17.18 -7.46
N SER A 59 -3.57 17.11 -8.00
CA SER A 59 -2.57 18.16 -7.82
C SER A 59 -1.63 18.25 -9.02
N ASP A 60 -0.98 19.39 -9.16
CA ASP A 60 0.13 19.57 -10.11
C ASP A 60 1.51 19.27 -9.50
N ARG A 61 1.57 19.00 -8.20
CA ARG A 61 2.73 18.46 -7.46
C ARG A 61 2.48 17.00 -7.03
N ASP A 62 3.55 16.28 -6.77
CA ASP A 62 3.45 14.92 -6.24
C ASP A 62 2.79 14.94 -4.87
N VAL A 63 1.64 14.25 -4.75
CA VAL A 63 0.84 14.17 -3.52
C VAL A 63 0.93 12.76 -2.93
N GLN A 64 1.07 12.69 -1.61
CA GLN A 64 1.39 11.46 -0.89
C GLN A 64 0.26 10.98 0.03
N ALA A 65 -0.79 11.77 0.24
CA ALA A 65 -1.93 11.44 1.11
C ALA A 65 -3.21 12.15 0.66
N SER A 66 -4.34 11.73 1.23
CA SER A 66 -5.63 12.43 1.12
C SER A 66 -5.65 13.76 1.90
N GLU A 67 -6.69 14.53 1.66
CA GLU A 67 -7.06 15.73 2.42
C GLU A 67 -8.46 15.55 3.01
N THR A 68 -8.79 16.28 4.07
CA THR A 68 -10.14 16.26 4.64
C THR A 68 -11.16 17.06 3.82
N SER A 69 -10.69 17.93 2.93
CA SER A 69 -11.52 18.83 2.12
C SER A 69 -11.99 18.17 0.83
N VAL A 70 -13.30 18.20 0.55
CA VAL A 70 -13.93 17.73 -0.69
C VAL A 70 -14.45 18.92 -1.49
N HIS A 71 -14.16 19.00 -2.77
CA HIS A 71 -14.57 20.09 -3.66
C HIS A 71 -15.74 19.70 -4.57
N VAL A 72 -15.83 18.40 -4.92
CA VAL A 72 -16.92 17.84 -5.72
C VAL A 72 -17.37 16.53 -5.11
N LEU A 73 -18.61 16.49 -4.60
CA LEU A 73 -19.25 15.28 -4.09
C LEU A 73 -20.20 14.71 -5.16
N LEU A 74 -20.09 13.40 -5.42
CA LEU A 74 -20.89 12.64 -6.39
C LEU A 74 -21.67 11.54 -5.66
N PRO A 75 -22.79 11.87 -5.01
CA PRO A 75 -23.58 10.90 -4.29
C PRO A 75 -24.45 10.07 -5.24
N LEU A 76 -24.36 8.75 -5.13
CA LEU A 76 -25.25 7.81 -5.81
C LEU A 76 -26.50 7.50 -4.97
N ASP A 77 -26.47 7.84 -3.68
CA ASP A 77 -27.54 7.68 -2.72
C ASP A 77 -27.56 8.81 -1.68
N ALA A 78 -28.64 8.88 -0.89
CA ALA A 78 -28.79 9.89 0.14
C ALA A 78 -27.81 9.72 1.31
N MET A 79 -27.42 8.47 1.62
CA MET A 79 -26.48 8.15 2.69
C MET A 79 -25.12 8.80 2.44
N THR A 80 -24.67 8.83 1.19
CA THR A 80 -23.42 9.51 0.81
C THR A 80 -23.43 10.99 1.20
N VAL A 81 -24.57 11.68 1.01
CA VAL A 81 -24.69 13.08 1.41
C VAL A 81 -24.67 13.21 2.93
N ASP A 82 -25.38 12.32 3.64
CA ASP A 82 -25.41 12.37 5.10
C ASP A 82 -24.02 12.14 5.72
N GLU A 83 -23.26 11.20 5.16
CA GLU A 83 -21.92 10.84 5.65
C GLU A 83 -20.85 11.90 5.31
N HIS A 84 -20.91 12.53 4.10
CA HIS A 84 -19.78 13.32 3.58
C HIS A 84 -20.06 14.81 3.38
N LEU A 85 -21.30 15.27 3.63
CA LEU A 85 -21.63 16.69 3.42
C LEU A 85 -20.76 17.64 4.26
N HIS A 86 -20.31 17.19 5.41
CA HIS A 86 -19.47 18.00 6.33
C HIS A 86 -18.06 18.23 5.80
N GLU A 87 -17.58 17.41 4.88
CA GLU A 87 -16.27 17.48 4.23
C GLU A 87 -16.26 18.46 3.04
N VAL A 88 -17.45 18.78 2.49
CA VAL A 88 -17.54 19.63 1.30
C VAL A 88 -17.30 21.09 1.66
N VAL A 89 -16.31 21.69 1.00
CA VAL A 89 -15.90 23.08 1.23
C VAL A 89 -16.95 24.08 0.71
N PRO A 90 -17.09 25.27 1.30
CA PRO A 90 -17.94 26.33 0.75
C PRO A 90 -17.62 26.63 -0.72
N GLY A 91 -18.62 26.75 -1.56
CA GLY A 91 -18.47 26.88 -3.02
C GLY A 91 -18.33 25.56 -3.76
N GLY A 92 -18.10 24.45 -3.05
CA GLY A 92 -18.01 23.10 -3.60
C GLY A 92 -19.34 22.63 -4.21
N ALA A 93 -19.28 21.67 -5.12
CA ALA A 93 -20.42 21.14 -5.87
C ALA A 93 -20.91 19.78 -5.30
N VAL A 94 -22.22 19.57 -5.30
CA VAL A 94 -22.85 18.26 -5.06
C VAL A 94 -23.64 17.89 -6.31
N ILE A 95 -23.13 16.92 -7.09
CA ILE A 95 -23.70 16.50 -8.39
C ILE A 95 -24.63 15.31 -8.16
N MET A 96 -25.93 15.50 -8.40
CA MET A 96 -26.97 14.53 -8.06
C MET A 96 -27.85 14.20 -9.27
N ASP A 97 -28.26 12.95 -9.37
CA ASP A 97 -29.38 12.58 -10.27
C ASP A 97 -30.69 13.27 -9.79
N ALA A 98 -31.45 13.81 -10.71
CA ALA A 98 -32.68 14.59 -10.43
C ALA A 98 -33.67 13.91 -9.46
N PRO A 99 -33.92 12.58 -9.54
CA PRO A 99 -34.83 11.89 -8.63
C PRO A 99 -34.30 11.67 -7.22
N LEU A 100 -33.02 11.96 -6.93
CA LEU A 100 -32.44 11.77 -5.59
C LEU A 100 -33.06 12.76 -4.60
N LYS A 101 -33.69 12.23 -3.54
CA LYS A 101 -34.44 13.01 -2.55
C LYS A 101 -33.48 13.60 -1.50
N ILE A 102 -32.88 14.74 -1.82
CA ILE A 102 -32.08 15.57 -0.92
C ILE A 102 -32.70 16.97 -0.93
N ASP A 103 -32.80 17.59 0.25
CA ASP A 103 -33.22 18.98 0.36
C ASP A 103 -32.08 19.92 -0.05
N ASP A 104 -32.27 20.67 -1.13
CA ASP A 104 -31.27 21.60 -1.66
C ASP A 104 -31.01 22.76 -0.70
N ASN A 105 -31.98 23.13 0.15
CA ASN A 105 -31.74 24.16 1.17
C ASN A 105 -30.63 23.74 2.14
N ARG A 106 -30.56 22.47 2.50
CA ARG A 106 -29.50 21.91 3.33
C ARG A 106 -28.10 22.11 2.74
N LEU A 107 -27.99 22.14 1.41
CA LEU A 107 -26.74 22.36 0.66
C LEU A 107 -26.43 23.86 0.56
N THR A 108 -27.42 24.66 0.15
CA THR A 108 -27.24 26.11 -0.07
C THR A 108 -27.00 26.88 1.23
N GLU A 109 -27.60 26.47 2.37
CA GLU A 109 -27.30 27.02 3.70
C GLU A 109 -25.85 26.86 4.11
N ARG A 110 -25.16 25.84 3.59
CA ARG A 110 -23.72 25.62 3.79
C ARG A 110 -22.84 26.30 2.73
N GLY A 111 -23.44 27.07 1.82
CA GLY A 111 -22.73 27.73 0.72
C GLY A 111 -22.31 26.77 -0.39
N LEU A 112 -22.90 25.58 -0.49
CA LEU A 112 -22.61 24.59 -1.53
C LEU A 112 -23.44 24.81 -2.78
N LYS A 113 -22.98 24.29 -3.92
CA LYS A 113 -23.64 24.35 -5.22
C LYS A 113 -24.38 23.02 -5.51
N PRO A 114 -25.71 22.91 -5.34
CA PRO A 114 -26.45 21.75 -5.77
C PRO A 114 -26.54 21.72 -7.31
N ILE A 115 -26.01 20.66 -7.92
CA ILE A 115 -26.08 20.41 -9.35
C ILE A 115 -26.99 19.22 -9.59
N ARG A 116 -28.27 19.51 -9.91
CA ARG A 116 -29.29 18.50 -10.23
C ARG A 116 -29.41 18.34 -11.72
N MET A 117 -29.11 17.15 -12.21
CA MET A 117 -29.23 16.81 -13.62
C MET A 117 -30.00 15.49 -13.79
N PRO A 118 -30.72 15.29 -14.89
CA PRO A 118 -31.42 14.03 -15.16
C PRO A 118 -30.44 12.95 -15.66
N LEU A 119 -29.46 12.58 -14.81
CA LEU A 119 -28.35 11.69 -15.17
C LEU A 119 -28.84 10.33 -15.66
N GLY A 120 -29.84 9.76 -14.99
CA GLY A 120 -30.47 8.50 -15.39
C GLY A 120 -31.18 8.58 -16.75
N GLU A 121 -31.77 9.71 -17.09
CA GLU A 121 -32.43 9.93 -18.39
C GLU A 121 -31.41 10.13 -19.51
N ILE A 122 -30.35 10.92 -19.26
CA ILE A 122 -29.23 11.10 -20.19
C ILE A 122 -28.61 9.73 -20.50
N ALA A 123 -28.30 8.96 -19.48
CA ALA A 123 -27.70 7.64 -19.62
C ALA A 123 -28.60 6.68 -20.42
N ALA A 124 -29.89 6.63 -20.09
CA ALA A 124 -30.86 5.78 -20.80
C ALA A 124 -31.07 6.18 -22.25
N ARG A 125 -31.10 7.48 -22.56
CA ARG A 125 -31.23 8.04 -23.91
C ARG A 125 -30.03 7.67 -24.77
N GLU A 126 -28.82 7.99 -24.29
CA GLU A 126 -27.60 7.77 -25.08
C GLU A 126 -27.29 6.28 -25.25
N ALA A 127 -27.57 5.44 -24.24
CA ALA A 127 -27.45 3.99 -24.37
C ALA A 127 -28.41 3.45 -25.47
N SER A 128 -29.65 3.96 -25.51
CA SER A 128 -30.61 3.57 -26.54
C SER A 128 -30.19 4.01 -27.94
N ASN A 129 -29.65 5.22 -28.07
CA ASN A 129 -29.14 5.72 -29.34
C ASN A 129 -27.98 4.87 -29.88
N ASN A 130 -27.25 4.19 -28.98
CA ASN A 130 -26.14 3.29 -29.31
C ASN A 130 -26.53 1.80 -29.29
N GLY A 131 -27.83 1.48 -29.41
CA GLY A 131 -28.32 0.12 -29.59
C GLY A 131 -28.42 -0.74 -28.33
N LEU A 132 -28.33 -0.13 -27.15
CA LEU A 132 -28.51 -0.79 -25.86
C LEU A 132 -29.95 -0.58 -25.33
N SER A 133 -30.39 -1.44 -24.41
CA SER A 133 -31.67 -1.23 -23.75
C SER A 133 -31.60 -0.06 -22.74
N ARG A 134 -32.75 0.59 -22.50
CA ARG A 134 -32.86 1.65 -21.47
C ARG A 134 -32.48 1.16 -20.08
N GLU A 135 -32.72 -0.12 -19.78
CA GLU A 135 -32.37 -0.73 -18.50
C GLU A 135 -30.85 -0.82 -18.32
N VAL A 136 -30.13 -1.16 -19.39
CA VAL A 136 -28.64 -1.12 -19.39
C VAL A 136 -28.16 0.32 -19.26
N GLY A 137 -28.81 1.28 -19.91
CA GLY A 137 -28.47 2.70 -19.77
C GLY A 137 -28.56 3.20 -18.33
N LYS A 138 -29.56 2.78 -17.56
CA LYS A 138 -29.71 3.18 -16.16
C LYS A 138 -28.51 2.80 -15.28
N ILE A 139 -27.74 1.77 -15.64
CA ILE A 139 -26.52 1.35 -14.92
C ILE A 139 -25.36 2.32 -15.20
N MET A 140 -25.46 3.14 -16.26
CA MET A 140 -24.42 4.10 -16.67
C MET A 140 -24.54 5.48 -15.99
N VAL A 141 -25.35 5.61 -14.94
CA VAL A 141 -25.52 6.87 -14.19
C VAL A 141 -24.18 7.37 -13.63
N ASN A 142 -23.32 6.47 -13.18
CA ASN A 142 -21.99 6.84 -12.70
C ASN A 142 -21.16 7.50 -13.80
N THR A 143 -21.22 6.97 -15.02
CA THR A 143 -20.54 7.54 -16.19
C THR A 143 -21.06 8.95 -16.50
N ALA A 144 -22.38 9.17 -16.41
CA ALA A 144 -22.96 10.49 -16.57
C ALA A 144 -22.51 11.45 -15.45
N SER A 145 -22.52 11.00 -14.19
CA SER A 145 -22.09 11.82 -13.04
C SER A 145 -20.62 12.27 -13.19
N LEU A 146 -19.73 11.37 -13.60
CA LEU A 146 -18.33 11.70 -13.88
C LEU A 146 -18.18 12.62 -15.09
N GLY A 147 -19.04 12.49 -16.11
CA GLY A 147 -19.09 13.41 -17.24
C GLY A 147 -19.37 14.84 -16.78
N VAL A 148 -20.39 15.04 -15.92
CA VAL A 148 -20.69 16.36 -15.34
C VAL A 148 -19.51 16.90 -14.53
N ALA A 149 -18.93 16.08 -13.66
CA ALA A 149 -17.78 16.47 -12.83
C ALA A 149 -16.60 16.94 -13.68
N ALA A 150 -16.30 16.23 -14.77
CA ALA A 150 -15.27 16.61 -15.72
C ALA A 150 -15.62 17.91 -16.47
N GLY A 151 -16.89 18.07 -16.89
CA GLY A 151 -17.35 19.27 -17.61
C GLY A 151 -17.24 20.54 -16.77
N ILE A 152 -17.69 20.52 -15.50
CA ILE A 152 -17.64 21.70 -14.63
C ILE A 152 -16.20 22.06 -14.23
N THR A 153 -15.30 21.07 -14.17
CA THR A 153 -13.86 21.26 -13.84
C THR A 153 -12.99 21.47 -15.06
N GLU A 154 -13.54 21.43 -16.28
CA GLU A 154 -12.81 21.61 -17.54
C GLU A 154 -11.71 20.55 -17.81
N LEU A 155 -11.86 19.33 -17.24
CA LEU A 155 -10.97 18.22 -17.60
C LEU A 155 -11.18 17.90 -19.09
N PRO A 156 -10.14 17.92 -19.95
CA PRO A 156 -10.32 17.62 -21.37
C PRO A 156 -10.92 16.22 -21.58
N PHE A 157 -11.98 16.16 -22.37
CA PHE A 157 -12.81 14.96 -22.49
C PHE A 157 -12.07 13.76 -23.09
N GLU A 158 -11.07 13.98 -23.94
CA GLU A 158 -10.26 12.94 -24.58
C GLU A 158 -9.68 11.94 -23.57
N TYR A 159 -9.29 12.36 -22.38
CA TYR A 159 -8.75 11.49 -21.35
C TYR A 159 -9.81 10.55 -20.76
N ILE A 160 -11.07 10.98 -20.69
CA ILE A 160 -12.20 10.15 -20.24
C ILE A 160 -12.53 9.12 -21.31
N GLU A 161 -12.64 9.57 -22.56
CA GLU A 161 -12.91 8.70 -23.72
C GLU A 161 -11.89 7.58 -23.83
N GLU A 162 -10.58 7.90 -23.76
CA GLU A 162 -9.52 6.90 -23.80
C GLU A 162 -9.66 5.84 -22.70
N VAL A 163 -9.98 6.25 -21.47
CA VAL A 163 -10.13 5.30 -20.35
C VAL A 163 -11.37 4.43 -20.52
N ILE A 164 -12.48 4.99 -20.99
CA ILE A 164 -13.69 4.22 -21.27
C ILE A 164 -13.40 3.18 -22.37
N VAL A 165 -12.75 3.57 -23.45
CA VAL A 165 -12.39 2.67 -24.55
C VAL A 165 -11.44 1.57 -24.08
N ASP A 166 -10.44 1.88 -23.26
CA ASP A 166 -9.52 0.88 -22.69
C ASP A 166 -10.24 -0.14 -21.80
N ASN A 167 -11.17 0.33 -20.97
CA ASN A 167 -11.85 -0.53 -20.01
C ASN A 167 -12.89 -1.45 -20.68
N PHE A 168 -13.58 -0.98 -21.72
CA PHE A 168 -14.68 -1.69 -22.36
C PHE A 168 -14.39 -2.13 -23.80
N GLY A 169 -13.35 -1.61 -24.47
CA GLY A 169 -13.08 -1.75 -25.90
C GLY A 169 -12.60 -3.11 -26.40
N GLY A 170 -12.62 -4.17 -25.57
CA GLY A 170 -12.34 -5.54 -26.04
C GLY A 170 -13.35 -6.02 -27.11
N LYS A 171 -12.99 -7.06 -27.91
CA LYS A 171 -13.74 -7.55 -29.09
C LYS A 171 -15.27 -7.77 -28.90
N LYS A 172 -15.77 -7.84 -27.68
CA LYS A 172 -17.19 -8.00 -27.33
C LYS A 172 -17.79 -6.76 -26.66
N GLY A 173 -17.03 -5.69 -26.45
CA GLY A 173 -17.40 -4.51 -25.66
C GLY A 173 -17.52 -3.21 -26.46
N ALA A 174 -17.27 -3.18 -27.77
CA ALA A 174 -17.26 -1.95 -28.56
C ALA A 174 -18.56 -1.12 -28.39
N THR A 175 -19.71 -1.74 -28.53
CA THR A 175 -21.01 -1.06 -28.34
C THR A 175 -21.21 -0.52 -26.93
N ILE A 176 -20.70 -1.24 -25.91
CA ILE A 176 -20.76 -0.77 -24.52
C ILE A 176 -19.81 0.42 -24.32
N ALA A 177 -18.62 0.38 -24.91
CA ALA A 177 -17.67 1.49 -24.88
C ALA A 177 -18.26 2.73 -25.58
N GLU A 178 -18.77 2.59 -26.78
CA GLU A 178 -19.41 3.67 -27.57
C GLU A 178 -20.57 4.31 -26.79
N ALA A 179 -21.43 3.48 -26.17
CA ALA A 179 -22.54 3.98 -25.36
C ALA A 179 -22.06 4.74 -24.12
N ASN A 180 -21.04 4.23 -23.38
CA ASN A 180 -20.47 4.93 -22.23
C ASN A 180 -19.80 6.25 -22.64
N VAL A 181 -19.10 6.29 -23.76
CA VAL A 181 -18.52 7.53 -24.30
C VAL A 181 -19.61 8.55 -24.63
N ALA A 182 -20.70 8.11 -25.30
CA ALA A 182 -21.83 8.99 -25.64
C ALA A 182 -22.52 9.52 -24.37
N VAL A 183 -22.73 8.68 -23.35
CA VAL A 183 -23.30 9.08 -22.04
C VAL A 183 -22.40 10.11 -21.37
N ALA A 184 -21.09 9.82 -21.25
CA ALA A 184 -20.15 10.74 -20.63
C ALA A 184 -20.09 12.08 -21.37
N ARG A 185 -20.05 12.06 -22.71
CA ARG A 185 -19.99 13.28 -23.55
C ARG A 185 -21.24 14.13 -23.37
N ALA A 186 -22.42 13.55 -23.46
CA ALA A 186 -23.66 14.29 -23.32
C ALA A 186 -23.76 14.96 -21.93
N ALA A 187 -23.39 14.25 -20.87
CA ALA A 187 -23.39 14.81 -19.52
C ALA A 187 -22.30 15.86 -19.31
N TYR A 188 -21.12 15.67 -19.91
CA TYR A 188 -20.03 16.63 -19.91
C TYR A 188 -20.44 17.97 -20.53
N ASP A 189 -20.97 17.92 -21.76
CA ASP A 189 -21.34 19.11 -22.54
C ASP A 189 -22.47 19.90 -21.84
N GLU A 190 -23.45 19.19 -21.26
CA GLU A 190 -24.55 19.80 -20.52
C GLU A 190 -24.06 20.43 -19.20
N GLY A 191 -23.23 19.69 -18.42
CA GLY A 191 -22.65 20.19 -17.17
C GLY A 191 -21.74 21.39 -17.38
N ALA A 192 -20.85 21.34 -18.36
CA ALA A 192 -19.97 22.45 -18.72
C ALA A 192 -20.75 23.71 -19.11
N ARG A 193 -21.81 23.55 -19.93
CA ARG A 193 -22.65 24.67 -20.39
C ARG A 193 -23.42 25.34 -19.26
N GLU A 194 -24.00 24.53 -18.33
CA GLU A 194 -24.90 25.06 -17.32
C GLU A 194 -24.20 25.51 -16.03
N PHE A 195 -23.12 24.86 -15.65
CA PHE A 195 -22.47 25.04 -14.34
C PHE A 195 -20.98 25.33 -14.42
N GLY A 196 -20.33 25.14 -15.57
CA GLY A 196 -18.89 25.29 -15.71
C GLY A 196 -18.41 26.72 -15.46
N GLY A 197 -19.13 27.75 -15.94
CA GLY A 197 -18.66 29.14 -15.87
C GLY A 197 -18.43 29.68 -14.45
N ASP A 198 -19.19 29.23 -13.47
CA ASP A 198 -19.18 29.72 -12.09
C ASP A 198 -18.48 28.78 -11.10
N PHE A 199 -17.95 27.63 -11.55
CA PHE A 199 -17.26 26.71 -10.67
C PHE A 199 -15.80 27.13 -10.49
N GLU A 200 -15.36 27.27 -9.24
CA GLU A 200 -14.06 27.87 -8.91
C GLU A 200 -12.88 26.95 -9.22
N TRP A 201 -13.03 25.62 -9.03
CA TRP A 201 -11.94 24.66 -9.20
C TRP A 201 -11.89 24.09 -10.61
N LYS A 202 -10.70 24.21 -11.25
CA LYS A 202 -10.48 23.81 -12.64
C LYS A 202 -9.33 22.84 -12.79
N ILE A 203 -9.40 22.00 -13.81
CA ILE A 203 -8.34 21.10 -14.23
C ILE A 203 -7.73 21.61 -15.54
N ALA A 204 -6.45 21.91 -15.52
CA ALA A 204 -5.66 22.22 -16.69
C ALA A 204 -4.66 21.09 -16.95
N ALA A 205 -4.83 20.39 -18.06
CA ALA A 205 -3.92 19.32 -18.45
C ALA A 205 -2.47 19.81 -18.58
N LYS A 206 -1.52 19.00 -18.14
CA LYS A 206 -0.08 19.30 -18.25
C LYS A 206 0.58 18.33 -19.21
N PRO A 207 1.37 18.79 -20.20
CA PRO A 207 2.18 17.89 -21.01
C PRO A 207 3.16 17.11 -20.12
N SER A 208 2.99 15.81 -20.01
CA SER A 208 3.90 14.94 -19.28
C SER A 208 3.93 13.56 -19.91
N LYS A 209 4.93 12.73 -19.52
CA LYS A 209 4.89 11.30 -19.83
C LYS A 209 3.71 10.66 -19.09
N PRO A 210 3.09 9.62 -19.65
CA PRO A 210 2.04 8.87 -18.97
C PRO A 210 2.52 8.33 -17.61
N ARG A 211 1.76 8.59 -16.55
CA ARG A 211 1.99 8.03 -15.21
C ARG A 211 1.26 6.72 -15.03
N MET A 212 1.81 5.85 -14.21
CA MET A 212 1.14 4.64 -13.77
C MET A 212 0.27 4.98 -12.56
N LEU A 213 -1.02 4.64 -12.61
CA LEU A 213 -1.87 4.62 -11.42
C LEU A 213 -1.75 3.24 -10.79
N ILE A 214 -1.12 3.14 -9.63
CA ILE A 214 -0.75 1.88 -8.99
C ILE A 214 -0.88 1.99 -7.46
N ASN A 215 -1.23 0.89 -6.80
CA ASN A 215 -1.27 0.80 -5.33
C ASN A 215 -0.08 0.00 -4.76
N GLY A 216 0.07 0.00 -3.43
CA GLY A 216 1.19 -0.64 -2.75
C GLY A 216 1.27 -2.15 -2.98
N ASN A 217 0.15 -2.87 -2.98
CA ASN A 217 0.13 -4.30 -3.24
C ASN A 217 0.57 -4.66 -4.66
N GLN A 218 0.13 -3.88 -5.64
CA GLN A 218 0.59 -4.04 -7.02
C GLN A 218 2.08 -3.74 -7.16
N ALA A 219 2.57 -2.73 -6.45
CA ALA A 219 4.00 -2.38 -6.44
C ALA A 219 4.85 -3.47 -5.78
N ILE A 220 4.41 -4.07 -4.66
CA ILE A 220 5.08 -5.22 -4.03
C ILE A 220 5.12 -6.41 -5.00
N ALA A 221 3.99 -6.74 -5.63
CA ALA A 221 3.91 -7.83 -6.60
C ALA A 221 4.84 -7.61 -7.80
N TYR A 222 4.91 -6.37 -8.29
CA TYR A 222 5.82 -5.96 -9.36
C TYR A 222 7.29 -6.10 -8.95
N GLY A 223 7.65 -5.59 -7.75
CA GLY A 223 8.99 -5.74 -7.18
C GLY A 223 9.39 -7.20 -6.96
N ALA A 224 8.47 -8.03 -6.45
CA ALA A 224 8.68 -9.47 -6.28
C ALA A 224 8.93 -10.19 -7.63
N ALA A 225 8.13 -9.86 -8.65
CA ALA A 225 8.33 -10.41 -9.99
C ALA A 225 9.68 -10.01 -10.59
N ALA A 226 10.08 -8.73 -10.45
CA ALA A 226 11.38 -8.20 -10.87
C ALA A 226 12.53 -8.87 -10.13
N ALA A 227 12.35 -9.18 -8.83
CA ALA A 227 13.30 -9.95 -8.03
C ALA A 227 13.43 -11.42 -8.43
N GLY A 228 12.66 -11.90 -9.38
CA GLY A 228 12.68 -13.31 -9.78
C GLY A 228 11.88 -14.23 -8.86
N CYS A 229 10.88 -13.72 -8.16
CA CYS A 229 9.87 -14.55 -7.50
C CYS A 229 9.22 -15.49 -8.52
N ARG A 230 9.11 -16.79 -8.19
CA ARG A 230 8.50 -17.81 -9.06
C ARG A 230 7.41 -18.62 -8.37
N TRP A 231 7.18 -18.37 -7.09
CA TRP A 231 6.14 -19.05 -6.31
C TRP A 231 5.49 -18.10 -5.32
N ILE A 232 4.16 -18.06 -5.35
CA ILE A 232 3.36 -17.53 -4.25
C ILE A 232 2.28 -18.53 -3.88
N SER A 233 2.17 -18.86 -2.60
CA SER A 233 1.05 -19.60 -2.03
C SER A 233 0.39 -18.74 -0.98
N MET A 234 -0.95 -18.63 -1.02
CA MET A 234 -1.69 -17.85 -0.04
C MET A 234 -3.11 -18.35 0.16
N TYR A 235 -3.69 -18.04 1.32
CA TYR A 235 -5.12 -18.03 1.57
C TYR A 235 -5.63 -16.58 1.38
N PRO A 236 -6.74 -16.37 0.63
CA PRO A 236 -7.24 -15.02 0.37
C PRO A 236 -7.67 -14.31 1.66
N MET A 237 -6.93 -13.27 2.03
CA MET A 237 -7.24 -12.44 3.20
C MET A 237 -7.09 -10.96 2.85
N THR A 238 -8.14 -10.17 3.05
CA THR A 238 -8.11 -8.71 2.90
C THR A 238 -7.15 -8.09 3.93
N PRO A 239 -6.24 -7.15 3.51
CA PRO A 239 -6.14 -6.58 2.17
C PRO A 239 -5.07 -7.23 1.26
N ALA A 240 -4.39 -8.28 1.67
CA ALA A 240 -3.25 -8.87 0.95
C ALA A 240 -3.63 -9.55 -0.39
N THR A 241 -4.92 -9.89 -0.61
CA THR A 241 -5.39 -10.69 -1.76
C THR A 241 -4.98 -10.11 -3.11
N SER A 242 -4.97 -8.80 -3.28
CA SER A 242 -4.65 -8.15 -4.55
C SER A 242 -3.17 -8.30 -4.98
N ILE A 243 -2.25 -8.67 -4.08
CA ILE A 243 -0.88 -9.10 -4.44
C ILE A 243 -0.95 -10.35 -5.32
N THR A 244 -1.72 -11.35 -4.86
CA THR A 244 -1.87 -12.62 -5.57
C THR A 244 -2.66 -12.45 -6.86
N GLU A 245 -3.71 -11.63 -6.87
CA GLU A 245 -4.51 -11.35 -8.07
C GLU A 245 -3.63 -10.72 -9.16
N TRP A 246 -2.76 -9.78 -8.79
CA TRP A 246 -1.83 -9.18 -9.74
C TRP A 246 -0.84 -10.22 -10.29
N LEU A 247 -0.23 -11.03 -9.41
CA LEU A 247 0.68 -12.10 -9.84
C LEU A 247 -0.05 -13.18 -10.66
N ALA A 248 -1.30 -13.51 -10.35
CA ALA A 248 -2.09 -14.47 -11.12
C ALA A 248 -2.38 -13.96 -12.54
N SER A 249 -2.76 -12.68 -12.67
CA SER A 249 -3.07 -12.08 -13.98
C SER A 249 -1.84 -11.97 -14.89
N HIS A 250 -0.65 -11.85 -14.32
CA HIS A 250 0.63 -11.73 -15.06
C HIS A 250 1.49 -13.01 -14.99
N GLY A 251 1.16 -13.97 -14.15
CA GLY A 251 1.99 -15.12 -13.77
C GLY A 251 2.45 -15.96 -14.98
N LYS A 252 1.56 -16.18 -15.95
CA LYS A 252 1.92 -16.93 -17.17
C LYS A 252 3.06 -16.26 -17.96
N LYS A 253 3.08 -14.93 -18.04
CA LYS A 253 4.11 -14.16 -18.75
C LYS A 253 5.40 -14.09 -17.93
N LEU A 254 5.28 -14.02 -16.60
CA LEU A 254 6.39 -13.84 -15.67
C LEU A 254 6.98 -15.17 -15.17
N GLY A 255 6.38 -16.31 -15.50
CA GLY A 255 6.81 -17.63 -15.02
C GLY A 255 6.58 -17.81 -13.51
N VAL A 256 5.55 -17.17 -12.94
CA VAL A 256 5.19 -17.28 -11.53
C VAL A 256 4.07 -18.29 -11.36
N VAL A 257 4.28 -19.26 -10.48
CA VAL A 257 3.25 -20.20 -10.03
C VAL A 257 2.48 -19.56 -8.88
N VAL A 258 1.16 -19.46 -9.02
CA VAL A 258 0.26 -18.91 -8.00
C VAL A 258 -0.62 -20.03 -7.48
N LYS A 259 -0.56 -20.28 -6.16
CA LYS A 259 -1.33 -21.35 -5.51
C LYS A 259 -2.24 -20.77 -4.43
N GLN A 260 -3.53 -20.88 -4.62
CA GLN A 260 -4.50 -20.65 -3.55
C GLN A 260 -4.58 -21.90 -2.68
N CYS A 261 -4.51 -21.71 -1.36
CA CYS A 261 -4.57 -22.75 -0.34
C CYS A 261 -5.88 -22.67 0.44
N GLU A 262 -6.18 -23.70 1.21
CA GLU A 262 -7.37 -23.75 2.08
C GLU A 262 -7.21 -23.00 3.39
N ASP A 263 -5.97 -22.75 3.84
CA ASP A 263 -5.63 -21.97 5.03
C ASP A 263 -4.22 -21.37 4.95
N GLU A 264 -3.87 -20.54 5.93
CA GLU A 264 -2.57 -19.86 6.02
C GLU A 264 -1.42 -20.79 6.40
N ILE A 265 -1.70 -21.86 7.18
CA ILE A 265 -0.66 -22.84 7.57
C ILE A 265 -0.17 -23.58 6.33
N THR A 266 -1.10 -24.07 5.50
CA THR A 266 -0.78 -24.67 4.22
C THR A 266 -0.04 -23.71 3.31
N ALA A 267 -0.47 -22.44 3.26
CA ALA A 267 0.12 -21.43 2.40
C ALA A 267 1.61 -21.20 2.72
N ILE A 268 1.94 -20.96 3.98
CA ILE A 268 3.34 -20.71 4.37
C ILE A 268 4.20 -21.97 4.22
N LEU A 269 3.70 -23.16 4.57
CA LEU A 269 4.46 -24.41 4.42
C LEU A 269 4.77 -24.74 2.95
N MET A 270 3.85 -24.45 2.02
CA MET A 270 4.11 -24.59 0.60
C MET A 270 5.17 -23.60 0.11
N ALA A 271 5.17 -22.36 0.62
CA ALA A 271 6.21 -21.37 0.30
C ALA A 271 7.58 -21.82 0.86
N ILE A 272 7.64 -22.34 2.09
CA ILE A 272 8.86 -22.90 2.68
C ILE A 272 9.38 -24.06 1.84
N GLY A 273 8.50 -25.00 1.46
CA GLY A 273 8.88 -26.13 0.61
C GLY A 273 9.46 -25.70 -0.74
N ALA A 274 8.82 -24.73 -1.41
CA ALA A 274 9.33 -24.16 -2.66
C ALA A 274 10.68 -23.47 -2.47
N ALA A 275 10.84 -22.70 -1.39
CA ALA A 275 12.09 -22.01 -1.06
C ALA A 275 13.22 -22.99 -0.70
N HIS A 276 12.92 -24.07 0.00
CA HIS A 276 13.87 -25.13 0.30
C HIS A 276 14.42 -25.78 -0.99
N MET A 277 13.57 -25.90 -2.02
CA MET A 277 13.96 -26.37 -3.37
C MET A 277 14.64 -25.29 -4.21
N GLY A 278 15.04 -24.17 -3.64
CA GLY A 278 15.79 -23.13 -4.33
C GLY A 278 14.94 -22.12 -5.13
N VAL A 279 13.63 -22.16 -5.01
CA VAL A 279 12.72 -21.20 -5.66
C VAL A 279 12.57 -19.95 -4.80
N ARG A 280 12.64 -18.75 -5.38
CA ARG A 280 12.22 -17.53 -4.67
C ARG A 280 10.72 -17.57 -4.45
N ALA A 281 10.32 -17.78 -3.20
CA ALA A 281 8.94 -18.02 -2.79
C ALA A 281 8.46 -17.01 -1.75
N MET A 282 7.17 -16.71 -1.79
CA MET A 282 6.53 -15.83 -0.83
C MET A 282 5.13 -16.30 -0.45
N THR A 283 4.63 -15.74 0.65
CA THR A 283 3.22 -15.74 1.02
C THR A 283 2.80 -14.33 1.43
N ALA A 284 1.50 -14.07 1.39
CA ALA A 284 0.92 -12.79 1.79
C ALA A 284 -0.37 -13.02 2.59
N THR A 285 -0.54 -12.28 3.67
CA THR A 285 -1.68 -12.40 4.59
C THR A 285 -1.92 -11.09 5.34
N SER A 286 -2.71 -11.12 6.39
CA SER A 286 -2.94 -10.05 7.38
C SER A 286 -2.74 -10.62 8.78
N GLY A 287 -2.69 -9.80 9.82
CA GLY A 287 -2.35 -10.18 11.19
C GLY A 287 -3.03 -11.43 11.72
N GLY A 288 -4.33 -11.62 11.43
CA GLY A 288 -5.06 -12.83 11.82
C GLY A 288 -4.53 -14.11 11.19
N GLY A 289 -4.19 -14.09 9.89
CA GLY A 289 -3.58 -15.21 9.20
C GLY A 289 -2.11 -15.40 9.58
N LEU A 290 -1.38 -14.29 9.79
CA LEU A 290 -0.01 -14.35 10.29
C LEU A 290 0.06 -15.04 11.66
N SER A 291 -0.97 -14.86 12.51
CA SER A 291 -1.08 -15.56 13.81
C SER A 291 -1.13 -17.09 13.66
N LEU A 292 -1.66 -17.60 12.54
CA LEU A 292 -1.65 -19.05 12.24
C LEU A 292 -0.30 -19.51 11.66
N MET A 293 0.53 -18.61 11.16
CA MET A 293 1.81 -18.93 10.53
C MET A 293 2.99 -18.95 11.51
N VAL A 294 2.82 -18.56 12.77
CA VAL A 294 3.93 -18.26 13.70
C VAL A 294 4.88 -19.44 13.92
N GLU A 295 4.38 -20.67 14.01
CA GLU A 295 5.23 -21.87 14.17
C GLU A 295 6.05 -22.12 12.89
N ALA A 296 5.41 -22.05 11.72
CA ALA A 296 6.08 -22.27 10.44
C ALA A 296 7.18 -21.23 10.16
N VAL A 297 7.06 -19.99 10.67
CA VAL A 297 8.15 -19.01 10.64
C VAL A 297 9.35 -19.51 11.43
N GLY A 298 9.14 -20.10 12.60
CA GLY A 298 10.17 -20.76 13.40
C GLY A 298 10.85 -21.90 12.63
N LEU A 299 10.07 -22.72 11.92
CA LEU A 299 10.59 -23.78 11.04
C LEU A 299 11.49 -23.19 9.94
N ALA A 300 11.06 -22.16 9.24
CA ALA A 300 11.87 -21.50 8.22
C ALA A 300 13.20 -20.97 8.79
N ALA A 301 13.16 -20.45 10.03
CA ALA A 301 14.32 -19.90 10.71
C ALA A 301 15.33 -20.99 11.14
N ILE A 302 14.87 -22.08 11.75
CA ILE A 302 15.76 -23.15 12.21
C ILE A 302 16.37 -23.92 11.04
N THR A 303 15.62 -24.13 9.98
CA THR A 303 16.10 -24.76 8.74
C THR A 303 16.92 -23.81 7.86
N GLU A 304 17.03 -22.55 8.25
CA GLU A 304 17.68 -21.48 7.50
C GLU A 304 17.18 -21.39 6.06
N THR A 305 15.86 -21.54 5.88
CA THR A 305 15.19 -21.49 4.60
C THR A 305 14.76 -20.05 4.29
N PRO A 306 15.20 -19.47 3.15
CA PRO A 306 14.78 -18.12 2.74
C PRO A 306 13.25 -18.04 2.57
N LEU A 307 12.61 -17.05 3.20
CA LEU A 307 11.17 -16.88 3.10
C LEU A 307 10.81 -15.40 3.10
N VAL A 308 9.89 -15.00 2.20
CA VAL A 308 9.29 -13.66 2.22
C VAL A 308 7.82 -13.77 2.63
N VAL A 309 7.43 -12.99 3.63
CA VAL A 309 6.06 -12.91 4.14
C VAL A 309 5.60 -11.46 4.07
N VAL A 310 4.47 -11.20 3.41
CA VAL A 310 3.82 -9.89 3.45
C VAL A 310 2.70 -9.93 4.48
N ASP A 311 2.77 -9.05 5.46
CA ASP A 311 1.67 -8.77 6.38
C ASP A 311 1.04 -7.43 6.02
N ALA A 312 -0.13 -7.48 5.41
CA ALA A 312 -0.93 -6.31 5.12
C ALA A 312 -1.90 -6.07 6.29
N GLN A 313 -1.50 -5.21 7.19
CA GLN A 313 -2.17 -4.95 8.47
C GLN A 313 -3.57 -4.37 8.30
N ARG A 314 -4.44 -4.71 9.22
CA ARG A 314 -5.79 -4.15 9.37
C ARG A 314 -6.16 -4.10 10.86
N GLY A 315 -7.21 -3.34 11.21
CA GLY A 315 -7.63 -3.24 12.59
C GLY A 315 -7.97 -4.58 13.21
N GLY A 316 -7.26 -4.96 14.30
CA GLY A 316 -7.49 -6.14 15.13
C GLY A 316 -8.28 -5.80 16.39
N PRO A 317 -8.34 -6.71 17.40
CA PRO A 317 -7.90 -8.11 17.40
C PRO A 317 -8.87 -9.04 16.66
N SER A 318 -8.47 -10.30 16.42
CA SER A 318 -9.23 -11.30 15.67
C SER A 318 -9.54 -10.82 14.24
N THR A 319 -10.77 -10.98 13.75
CA THR A 319 -11.19 -10.43 12.46
C THR A 319 -11.23 -8.91 12.48
N GLY A 320 -11.56 -8.31 13.63
CA GLY A 320 -11.54 -6.88 13.90
C GLY A 320 -12.28 -6.03 12.86
N LEU A 321 -11.56 -5.17 12.18
CA LEU A 321 -12.04 -4.28 11.12
C LEU A 321 -11.45 -4.71 9.76
N PRO A 322 -12.05 -5.68 9.05
CA PRO A 322 -11.42 -6.36 7.92
C PRO A 322 -10.99 -5.45 6.75
N THR A 323 -11.66 -4.32 6.59
CA THR A 323 -11.44 -3.36 5.50
C THR A 323 -11.03 -1.98 6.00
N ARG A 324 -10.35 -1.94 7.16
CA ARG A 324 -9.91 -0.71 7.81
C ARG A 324 -8.42 -0.74 8.11
N THR A 325 -7.76 0.42 7.99
CA THR A 325 -6.32 0.52 8.19
C THR A 325 -5.95 0.59 9.68
N GLU A 326 -4.86 -0.06 10.04
CA GLU A 326 -4.18 0.06 11.34
C GLU A 326 -2.74 -0.42 11.20
N GLN A 327 -1.82 0.08 12.03
CA GLN A 327 -0.41 -0.32 12.10
C GLN A 327 -0.14 -1.01 13.45
N SER A 328 -0.91 -2.06 13.78
CA SER A 328 -0.88 -2.67 15.11
C SER A 328 -0.05 -3.96 15.21
N ASP A 329 0.57 -4.43 14.13
CA ASP A 329 1.26 -5.72 14.11
C ASP A 329 2.80 -5.61 14.20
N LEU A 330 3.38 -4.39 14.34
CA LEU A 330 4.83 -4.23 14.41
C LEU A 330 5.45 -5.03 15.55
N GLN A 331 4.98 -4.86 16.78
CA GLN A 331 5.53 -5.61 17.91
C GLN A 331 5.26 -7.11 17.80
N PHE A 332 4.10 -7.49 17.25
CA PHE A 332 3.80 -8.90 16.99
C PHE A 332 4.83 -9.52 16.04
N VAL A 333 5.13 -8.89 14.91
CA VAL A 333 6.12 -9.39 13.93
C VAL A 333 7.53 -9.43 14.52
N LEU A 334 7.90 -8.45 15.36
CA LEU A 334 9.21 -8.44 16.00
C LEU A 334 9.41 -9.60 17.01
N HIS A 335 8.33 -10.02 17.68
CA HIS A 335 8.41 -10.99 18.81
C HIS A 335 7.68 -12.31 18.55
N MET A 336 7.04 -12.49 17.39
CA MET A 336 6.26 -13.69 17.08
C MET A 336 7.11 -14.95 17.04
N SER A 337 6.46 -16.10 17.26
CA SER A 337 7.00 -17.44 17.37
C SER A 337 7.80 -17.68 18.66
N GLN A 338 7.97 -18.95 19.02
CA GLN A 338 8.78 -19.35 20.18
C GLN A 338 10.28 -19.33 19.85
N GLY A 339 11.09 -19.05 20.84
CA GLY A 339 12.55 -19.03 20.73
C GLY A 339 13.08 -17.76 20.04
N GLU A 340 14.37 -17.72 19.86
CA GLU A 340 15.09 -16.58 19.29
C GLU A 340 15.73 -16.97 17.95
N PHE A 341 15.49 -16.17 16.92
CA PHE A 341 16.05 -16.40 15.58
C PHE A 341 16.12 -15.09 14.78
N PRO A 342 17.01 -15.05 13.76
CA PRO A 342 17.14 -13.87 12.92
C PRO A 342 15.90 -13.69 12.02
N ARG A 343 15.47 -12.45 11.89
CA ARG A 343 14.45 -11.99 10.94
C ARG A 343 14.77 -10.59 10.44
N VAL A 344 14.20 -10.21 9.31
CA VAL A 344 14.28 -8.85 8.79
C VAL A 344 12.87 -8.32 8.62
N VAL A 345 12.64 -7.04 8.96
CA VAL A 345 11.32 -6.41 8.84
C VAL A 345 11.47 -5.09 8.08
N MET A 346 10.73 -4.96 7.00
CA MET A 346 10.63 -3.75 6.16
C MET A 346 9.21 -3.21 6.23
N ALA A 347 9.05 -1.90 6.30
CA ALA A 347 7.75 -1.21 6.35
C ALA A 347 7.74 -0.04 5.36
N PRO A 348 7.48 -0.29 4.08
CA PRO A 348 7.51 0.76 3.05
C PRO A 348 6.45 1.83 3.31
N GLY A 349 6.80 3.10 3.10
CA GLY A 349 5.92 4.26 3.30
C GLY A 349 5.33 4.82 2.00
N THR A 350 5.93 4.52 0.86
CA THR A 350 5.49 4.98 -0.47
C THR A 350 5.29 3.83 -1.44
N ILE A 351 4.66 4.10 -2.57
CA ILE A 351 4.47 3.11 -3.65
C ILE A 351 5.83 2.64 -4.19
N GLU A 352 6.77 3.57 -4.36
CA GLU A 352 8.14 3.27 -4.81
C GLU A 352 8.87 2.39 -3.79
N GLU A 353 8.68 2.66 -2.50
CA GLU A 353 9.24 1.82 -1.44
C GLU A 353 8.57 0.44 -1.37
N CYS A 354 7.29 0.32 -1.71
CA CYS A 354 6.61 -0.97 -1.85
C CYS A 354 7.27 -1.83 -2.94
N PHE A 355 7.56 -1.25 -4.09
CA PHE A 355 8.33 -1.94 -5.15
C PHE A 355 9.71 -2.34 -4.65
N LEU A 356 10.42 -1.41 -4.01
CA LEU A 356 11.76 -1.64 -3.49
C LEU A 356 11.79 -2.72 -2.40
N ALA A 357 10.82 -2.73 -1.48
CA ALA A 357 10.66 -3.77 -0.47
C ALA A 357 10.36 -5.14 -1.11
N GLY A 358 9.44 -5.17 -2.09
CA GLY A 358 9.09 -6.38 -2.85
C GLY A 358 10.30 -7.05 -3.49
N TYR A 359 11.27 -6.27 -3.97
CA TYR A 359 12.49 -6.81 -4.56
C TYR A 359 13.60 -7.10 -3.52
N ARG A 360 13.85 -6.18 -2.57
CA ARG A 360 14.91 -6.32 -1.57
C ARG A 360 14.68 -7.49 -0.63
N ALA A 361 13.43 -7.77 -0.28
CA ALA A 361 13.08 -8.83 0.65
C ALA A 361 13.62 -10.20 0.22
N PHE A 362 13.57 -10.52 -1.07
CA PHE A 362 14.12 -11.79 -1.59
C PHE A 362 15.65 -11.85 -1.51
N ASN A 363 16.32 -10.73 -1.77
CA ASN A 363 17.78 -10.67 -1.64
C ASN A 363 18.20 -10.84 -0.18
N PHE A 364 17.52 -10.18 0.76
CA PHE A 364 17.78 -10.36 2.20
C PHE A 364 17.47 -11.79 2.65
N ALA A 365 16.33 -12.36 2.23
CA ALA A 365 15.98 -13.72 2.61
C ALA A 365 17.03 -14.73 2.14
N GLU A 366 17.53 -14.64 0.92
CA GLU A 366 18.53 -15.57 0.40
C GLU A 366 19.93 -15.29 0.91
N LYS A 367 20.34 -14.01 1.01
CA LYS A 367 21.66 -13.62 1.51
C LYS A 367 21.85 -14.03 2.98
N TYR A 368 20.83 -13.80 3.82
CA TYR A 368 20.89 -14.09 5.25
C TYR A 368 20.21 -15.41 5.63
N GLN A 369 19.59 -16.11 4.70
CA GLN A 369 18.90 -17.39 4.92
C GLN A 369 17.99 -17.33 6.17
N CYS A 370 17.04 -16.39 6.16
CA CYS A 370 16.11 -16.13 7.25
C CYS A 370 14.75 -15.63 6.73
N PRO A 371 13.70 -15.65 7.56
CA PRO A 371 12.42 -15.01 7.23
C PRO A 371 12.57 -13.49 7.10
N VAL A 372 11.94 -12.92 6.07
CA VAL A 372 11.85 -11.47 5.82
C VAL A 372 10.38 -11.08 5.74
N PHE A 373 9.99 -10.07 6.50
CA PHE A 373 8.64 -9.54 6.54
C PHE A 373 8.55 -8.19 5.83
N ILE A 374 7.46 -8.00 5.09
CA ILE A 374 7.06 -6.70 4.56
C ILE A 374 5.76 -6.33 5.27
N LEU A 375 5.81 -5.29 6.11
CA LEU A 375 4.65 -4.74 6.80
C LEU A 375 4.05 -3.62 5.98
N THR A 376 2.85 -3.83 5.49
CA THR A 376 1.98 -2.79 4.92
C THR A 376 0.70 -2.69 5.73
N ASP A 377 -0.27 -1.93 5.28
CA ASP A 377 -1.61 -1.87 5.86
C ASP A 377 -2.68 -1.71 4.79
N MET A 378 -3.95 -1.64 5.21
CA MET A 378 -5.08 -1.50 4.31
C MET A 378 -4.97 -0.25 3.41
N ASN A 379 -4.56 0.91 3.97
CA ASN A 379 -4.39 2.13 3.19
C ASN A 379 -3.31 1.96 2.12
N GLN A 380 -2.11 1.52 2.50
CA GLN A 380 -1.02 1.27 1.55
C GLN A 380 -1.39 0.22 0.49
N SER A 381 -2.19 -0.78 0.88
CA SER A 381 -2.61 -1.86 -0.02
C SER A 381 -3.57 -1.42 -1.11
N THR A 382 -4.42 -0.42 -0.85
CA THR A 382 -5.55 -0.06 -1.73
C THR A 382 -5.49 1.35 -2.28
N ALA A 383 -4.87 2.30 -1.57
CA ALA A 383 -4.71 3.66 -2.07
C ALA A 383 -3.82 3.67 -3.33
N SER A 384 -4.33 4.30 -4.38
CA SER A 384 -3.64 4.40 -5.67
C SER A 384 -2.94 5.75 -5.81
N ARG A 385 -1.76 5.76 -6.39
CA ARG A 385 -1.02 6.99 -6.70
C ARG A 385 -0.56 7.02 -8.15
N ALA A 386 -0.59 8.21 -8.74
CA ALA A 386 -0.01 8.44 -10.05
C ALA A 386 1.51 8.58 -9.93
N VAL A 387 2.25 7.58 -10.36
CA VAL A 387 3.71 7.47 -10.22
C VAL A 387 4.38 7.49 -11.59
N ASP A 388 5.49 8.21 -11.71
CA ASP A 388 6.30 8.18 -12.93
C ASP A 388 6.97 6.80 -13.07
N PRO A 389 6.78 6.06 -14.19
CA PRO A 389 7.30 4.71 -14.36
C PRO A 389 8.82 4.60 -14.16
N GLU A 390 9.55 5.69 -14.43
CA GLU A 390 11.02 5.77 -14.28
C GLU A 390 11.49 5.65 -12.82
N ARG A 391 10.59 5.88 -11.85
CA ARG A 391 10.90 5.65 -10.42
C ARG A 391 11.02 4.17 -10.05
N PHE A 392 10.52 3.28 -10.90
CA PHE A 392 10.72 1.84 -10.78
C PHE A 392 11.93 1.43 -11.64
N ASP A 393 13.13 1.68 -11.12
CA ASP A 393 14.39 1.40 -11.84
C ASP A 393 14.63 -0.11 -11.92
N LEU A 394 14.15 -0.73 -13.00
CA LEU A 394 14.32 -2.16 -13.25
C LEU A 394 15.77 -2.52 -13.58
N ASP A 395 16.55 -1.59 -14.12
CA ASP A 395 17.96 -1.83 -14.46
C ASP A 395 18.85 -1.88 -13.22
N ALA A 396 18.42 -1.23 -12.12
CA ALA A 396 19.06 -1.30 -10.82
C ALA A 396 18.74 -2.59 -10.05
N VAL A 397 17.73 -3.38 -10.48
CA VAL A 397 17.36 -4.63 -9.81
C VAL A 397 18.46 -5.68 -10.02
N LYS A 398 19.16 -6.02 -8.94
CA LYS A 398 20.17 -7.07 -8.93
C LYS A 398 19.69 -8.25 -8.11
N ILE A 399 19.70 -9.44 -8.69
CA ILE A 399 19.36 -10.67 -8.00
C ILE A 399 20.59 -11.16 -7.24
N ASP A 400 20.53 -11.08 -5.91
CA ASP A 400 21.56 -11.62 -5.01
C ASP A 400 21.02 -12.91 -4.37
N ARG A 401 21.67 -14.05 -4.69
CA ARG A 401 21.33 -15.36 -4.16
C ARG A 401 22.14 -15.72 -2.90
N GLY A 402 22.98 -14.79 -2.41
CA GLY A 402 23.89 -15.05 -1.30
C GLY A 402 24.89 -16.19 -1.60
N GLU A 403 25.21 -16.97 -0.60
CA GLU A 403 26.16 -18.10 -0.68
C GLU A 403 25.53 -19.35 -1.33
N LEU A 404 24.85 -19.18 -2.49
CA LEU A 404 24.32 -20.31 -3.25
C LEU A 404 25.41 -20.92 -4.12
N LEU A 405 25.74 -22.20 -3.87
CA LEU A 405 26.77 -22.94 -4.59
C LEU A 405 26.29 -23.28 -6.01
N THR A 406 27.19 -23.13 -6.97
CA THR A 406 27.01 -23.58 -8.36
C THR A 406 27.32 -25.08 -8.49
N ASP A 407 26.82 -25.73 -9.54
CA ASP A 407 27.14 -27.14 -9.82
C ASP A 407 28.66 -27.36 -9.90
N GLN A 408 29.41 -26.44 -10.52
CA GLN A 408 30.87 -26.53 -10.58
C GLN A 408 31.55 -26.50 -9.20
N GLN A 409 31.02 -25.69 -8.26
CA GLN A 409 31.53 -25.66 -6.90
C GLN A 409 31.17 -26.94 -6.14
N LEU A 410 29.98 -27.48 -6.39
CA LEU A 410 29.51 -28.75 -5.81
C LEU A 410 30.32 -29.95 -6.36
N ASP A 411 30.66 -29.96 -7.64
CA ASP A 411 31.52 -30.99 -8.23
C ASP A 411 32.95 -30.98 -7.68
N ALA A 412 33.42 -29.80 -7.29
CA ALA A 412 34.77 -29.60 -6.72
C ALA A 412 34.87 -29.91 -5.23
N LEU A 413 33.77 -30.28 -4.55
CA LEU A 413 33.81 -30.62 -3.13
C LEU A 413 34.66 -31.87 -2.89
N THR A 414 35.62 -31.77 -1.98
CA THR A 414 36.45 -32.89 -1.52
C THR A 414 35.99 -33.48 -0.19
N GLU A 415 35.14 -32.73 0.54
CA GLU A 415 34.56 -33.10 1.81
C GLU A 415 33.02 -33.18 1.68
N PRO A 416 32.34 -33.92 2.55
CA PRO A 416 30.87 -33.97 2.56
C PRO A 416 30.25 -32.58 2.68
N TYR A 417 29.19 -32.33 1.91
CA TYR A 417 28.45 -31.09 2.00
C TYR A 417 27.74 -30.95 3.35
N LEU A 418 27.94 -29.80 4.02
CA LEU A 418 27.35 -29.45 5.29
C LEU A 418 26.36 -28.29 5.12
N ARG A 419 25.05 -28.58 5.13
CA ARG A 419 24.00 -27.56 4.94
C ARG A 419 24.05 -26.46 5.99
N HIS A 420 24.39 -26.81 7.24
CA HIS A 420 24.40 -25.90 8.39
C HIS A 420 25.81 -25.65 8.92
N LYS A 421 26.79 -25.64 8.00
CA LYS A 421 28.21 -25.41 8.29
C LYS A 421 28.38 -24.17 9.17
N LEU A 422 29.15 -24.31 10.23
CA LEU A 422 29.59 -23.20 11.08
C LEU A 422 30.58 -22.32 10.29
N THR A 423 30.25 -21.05 10.15
CA THR A 423 31.06 -20.06 9.43
C THR A 423 31.27 -18.81 10.28
N GLU A 424 32.31 -18.06 9.99
CA GLU A 424 32.59 -16.78 10.65
C GLU A 424 31.46 -15.77 10.41
N SER A 425 30.89 -15.73 9.20
CA SER A 425 29.78 -14.85 8.83
C SER A 425 28.43 -15.27 9.44
N GLY A 426 28.30 -16.52 9.89
CA GLY A 426 27.02 -17.10 10.26
C GLY A 426 26.19 -17.60 9.07
N ILE A 427 26.63 -17.34 7.83
CA ILE A 427 25.94 -17.75 6.59
C ILE A 427 26.61 -19.03 6.07
N SER A 428 25.85 -20.12 6.05
CA SER A 428 26.33 -21.40 5.50
C SER A 428 26.19 -21.43 3.98
N PRO A 429 27.20 -21.98 3.25
CA PRO A 429 27.03 -22.22 1.82
C PRO A 429 25.80 -23.11 1.54
N ARG A 430 24.90 -22.66 0.67
CA ARG A 430 23.62 -23.33 0.38
C ARG A 430 23.66 -24.02 -0.97
N ALA A 431 23.24 -25.28 -1.01
CA ALA A 431 22.96 -25.98 -2.25
C ALA A 431 21.43 -26.13 -2.47
N VAL A 432 21.03 -26.35 -3.70
CA VAL A 432 19.67 -26.76 -4.04
C VAL A 432 19.63 -28.29 -4.05
N PRO A 433 18.58 -28.93 -3.48
CA PRO A 433 18.43 -30.38 -3.52
C PRO A 433 18.44 -30.93 -4.96
N GLY A 434 19.14 -32.07 -5.17
CA GLY A 434 19.21 -32.74 -6.48
C GLY A 434 20.62 -32.98 -6.99
N HIS A 435 21.64 -32.28 -6.49
CA HIS A 435 23.03 -32.53 -6.86
C HIS A 435 23.61 -33.74 -6.08
N PRO A 436 24.30 -34.71 -6.72
CA PRO A 436 24.76 -35.94 -6.05
C PRO A 436 25.76 -35.68 -4.91
N ASN A 437 26.58 -34.60 -5.01
CA ASN A 437 27.54 -34.23 -3.97
C ASN A 437 26.95 -33.31 -2.89
N ALA A 438 25.66 -32.97 -2.95
CA ALA A 438 24.97 -32.12 -1.98
C ALA A 438 23.74 -32.81 -1.42
N VAL A 439 23.96 -33.87 -0.63
CA VAL A 439 22.88 -34.50 0.12
C VAL A 439 22.48 -33.57 1.27
N ILE A 440 21.22 -33.12 1.26
CA ILE A 440 20.68 -32.17 2.23
C ILE A 440 19.83 -32.93 3.22
N MET A 441 20.17 -32.84 4.50
CA MET A 441 19.32 -33.24 5.61
C MET A 441 18.91 -31.98 6.36
N THR A 442 17.64 -31.88 6.70
CA THR A 442 17.09 -30.75 7.45
C THR A 442 16.04 -31.28 8.43
N THR A 443 16.10 -30.84 9.65
CA THR A 443 15.12 -31.17 10.70
C THR A 443 14.58 -29.90 11.34
N SER A 444 13.44 -29.99 11.99
CA SER A 444 12.87 -28.93 12.83
C SER A 444 13.50 -28.84 14.21
N ASP A 445 14.30 -29.84 14.58
CA ASP A 445 15.06 -29.90 15.84
C ASP A 445 16.37 -29.08 15.71
N GLU A 446 17.06 -28.88 16.84
CA GLU A 446 18.44 -28.41 16.77
C GLU A 446 19.32 -29.49 16.11
N HIS A 447 20.37 -29.07 15.41
CA HIS A 447 21.08 -29.96 14.52
C HIS A 447 22.59 -29.69 14.45
N TYR A 448 23.33 -30.72 14.09
CA TYR A 448 24.72 -30.60 13.67
C TYR A 448 24.83 -29.89 12.30
N GLU A 449 26.07 -29.61 11.89
CA GLU A 449 26.35 -28.99 10.58
C GLU A 449 25.82 -29.79 9.38
N ASN A 450 25.70 -31.11 9.51
CA ASN A 450 25.15 -32.01 8.49
C ASN A 450 23.62 -32.10 8.51
N GLY A 451 22.96 -31.47 9.48
CA GLY A 451 21.49 -31.47 9.62
C GLY A 451 20.92 -32.59 10.49
N GLN A 452 21.75 -33.47 11.06
CA GLN A 452 21.25 -34.47 12.02
C GLN A 452 20.83 -33.80 13.33
N ALA A 453 19.71 -34.24 13.89
CA ALA A 453 19.19 -33.74 15.16
C ALA A 453 20.17 -33.97 16.32
N VAL A 454 20.25 -33.00 17.23
CA VAL A 454 21.12 -33.04 18.40
C VAL A 454 20.48 -32.36 19.60
N GLU A 455 20.76 -32.89 20.80
CA GLU A 455 20.33 -32.31 22.09
C GLU A 455 21.52 -31.87 22.95
N ASP A 456 22.76 -32.03 22.46
CA ASP A 456 23.97 -31.68 23.19
C ASP A 456 24.14 -30.16 23.28
N ALA A 457 24.66 -29.68 24.42
CA ALA A 457 24.77 -28.26 24.72
C ALA A 457 25.73 -27.51 23.78
N GLU A 458 26.88 -28.12 23.46
CA GLU A 458 27.91 -27.45 22.65
C GLU A 458 27.46 -27.17 21.21
N PRO A 459 26.93 -28.15 20.44
CA PRO A 459 26.38 -27.88 19.12
C PRO A 459 25.21 -26.89 19.15
N ARG A 460 24.33 -26.97 20.17
CA ARG A 460 23.23 -26.00 20.34
C ARG A 460 23.75 -24.58 20.43
N VAL A 461 24.74 -24.32 21.29
CA VAL A 461 25.34 -22.98 21.45
C VAL A 461 25.94 -22.52 20.13
N ALA A 462 26.75 -23.37 19.49
CA ALA A 462 27.45 -23.02 18.25
C ALA A 462 26.48 -22.66 17.10
N GLN A 463 25.42 -23.47 16.92
CA GLN A 463 24.41 -23.20 15.87
C GLN A 463 23.55 -21.97 16.19
N MET A 464 23.22 -21.73 17.46
CA MET A 464 22.49 -20.55 17.86
C MET A 464 23.28 -19.26 17.61
N GLU A 465 24.54 -19.22 18.06
CA GLU A 465 25.44 -18.09 17.82
C GLU A 465 25.64 -17.84 16.31
N LYS A 466 25.83 -18.91 15.55
CA LYS A 466 25.93 -18.82 14.09
C LYS A 466 24.69 -18.16 13.47
N ARG A 467 23.48 -18.65 13.80
CA ARG A 467 22.24 -18.09 13.26
C ARG A 467 22.05 -16.64 13.65
N MET A 468 22.27 -16.28 14.93
CA MET A 468 22.07 -14.91 15.41
C MET A 468 23.07 -13.91 14.85
N ARG A 469 24.31 -14.32 14.56
CA ARG A 469 25.37 -13.47 13.96
C ARG A 469 24.96 -12.87 12.60
N LYS A 470 24.03 -13.50 11.90
CA LYS A 470 23.48 -12.96 10.63
C LYS A 470 22.84 -11.59 10.78
N LEU A 471 22.27 -11.27 11.97
CA LEU A 471 21.66 -9.96 12.24
C LEU A 471 22.69 -8.82 12.20
N ASP A 472 23.92 -9.06 12.66
CA ASP A 472 25.00 -8.07 12.63
C ASP A 472 25.38 -7.68 11.19
N LEU A 473 25.31 -8.67 10.28
CA LEU A 473 25.54 -8.43 8.86
C LEU A 473 24.32 -7.75 8.20
N ALA A 474 23.12 -8.22 8.50
CA ALA A 474 21.89 -7.64 7.99
C ALA A 474 21.75 -6.16 8.42
N ALA A 475 22.17 -5.82 9.64
CA ALA A 475 22.17 -4.44 10.13
C ALA A 475 23.02 -3.46 9.31
N ARG A 476 24.03 -3.97 8.56
CA ARG A 476 24.83 -3.14 7.65
C ARG A 476 24.15 -2.84 6.32
N ASP A 477 23.20 -3.66 5.93
CA ASP A 477 22.51 -3.59 4.63
C ASP A 477 21.10 -2.94 4.72
N ILE A 478 20.56 -2.77 5.92
CA ILE A 478 19.30 -2.03 6.10
C ILE A 478 19.53 -0.54 5.82
N ARG A 479 18.49 0.10 5.31
CA ARG A 479 18.51 1.55 5.10
C ARG A 479 18.30 2.27 6.45
N PRO A 480 19.13 3.26 6.78
CA PRO A 480 18.87 4.08 7.96
C PRO A 480 17.54 4.87 7.80
N PRO A 481 16.90 5.27 8.90
CA PRO A 481 15.71 6.12 8.81
C PRO A 481 16.03 7.42 8.09
N LEU A 482 15.10 7.82 7.20
CA LEU A 482 15.20 9.01 6.38
C LEU A 482 14.82 10.24 7.20
N LEU A 483 15.68 11.23 7.26
CA LEU A 483 15.36 12.55 7.80
C LEU A 483 15.08 13.52 6.65
N GLU A 484 13.83 13.95 6.52
CA GLU A 484 13.40 14.95 5.55
C GLU A 484 13.17 16.30 6.22
N GLY A 485 13.67 17.36 5.62
CA GLY A 485 13.56 18.72 6.13
C GLY A 485 14.84 19.22 6.81
N PRO A 486 14.80 20.39 7.49
CA PRO A 486 15.98 21.01 8.09
C PRO A 486 16.50 20.20 9.29
N GLU A 487 17.82 20.05 9.39
CA GLU A 487 18.44 19.35 10.53
C GLU A 487 18.24 20.11 11.86
N ASP A 488 18.13 21.44 11.82
CA ASP A 488 17.93 22.32 12.97
C ASP A 488 16.45 22.58 13.30
N ALA A 489 15.57 21.66 12.90
CA ALA A 489 14.11 21.80 13.08
C ALA A 489 13.72 22.07 14.55
N ASP A 490 12.63 22.80 14.73
CA ASP A 490 12.04 23.03 16.05
C ASP A 490 11.14 21.86 16.49
N LEU A 491 10.64 21.10 15.51
CA LEU A 491 9.82 19.91 15.69
C LEU A 491 10.26 18.79 14.76
N THR A 492 10.45 17.59 15.31
CA THR A 492 10.65 16.34 14.57
C THR A 492 9.40 15.48 14.67
N LEU A 493 8.78 15.19 13.54
CA LEU A 493 7.71 14.19 13.42
C LEU A 493 8.34 12.83 13.14
N VAL A 494 7.95 11.82 13.90
CA VAL A 494 8.45 10.45 13.75
C VAL A 494 7.33 9.56 13.25
N GLY A 495 7.59 8.72 12.26
CA GLY A 495 6.62 7.76 11.74
C GLY A 495 7.24 6.64 10.94
N TRP A 496 6.43 5.66 10.55
CA TRP A 496 6.85 4.49 9.79
C TRP A 496 5.76 4.03 8.82
N GLY A 497 6.16 3.28 7.79
CA GLY A 497 5.18 2.71 6.86
C GLY A 497 4.25 3.78 6.27
N THR A 498 2.97 3.49 6.21
CA THR A 498 1.95 4.32 5.55
C THR A 498 1.77 5.73 6.11
N THR A 499 2.23 6.00 7.36
CA THR A 499 2.19 7.37 7.90
C THR A 499 3.18 8.33 7.24
N TYR A 500 4.09 7.82 6.38
CA TYR A 500 4.97 8.68 5.58
C TYR A 500 4.22 9.78 4.84
N GLY A 501 3.24 9.40 4.03
CA GLY A 501 2.51 10.33 3.17
C GLY A 501 1.82 11.45 3.96
N PRO A 502 0.96 11.14 4.94
CA PRO A 502 0.30 12.14 5.77
C PRO A 502 1.27 13.05 6.53
N ILE A 503 2.37 12.52 7.08
CA ILE A 503 3.38 13.33 7.77
C ILE A 503 4.10 14.25 6.79
N HIS A 504 4.46 13.76 5.61
CA HIS A 504 5.07 14.57 4.55
C HIS A 504 4.18 15.75 4.16
N GLU A 505 2.88 15.51 3.90
CA GLU A 505 1.91 16.57 3.56
C GLU A 505 1.73 17.56 4.73
N ALA A 506 1.63 17.05 5.96
CA ALA A 506 1.54 17.91 7.15
C ALA A 506 2.77 18.81 7.31
N ARG A 507 3.97 18.26 7.10
CA ARG A 507 5.23 19.02 7.14
C ARG A 507 5.21 20.16 6.12
N VAL A 508 4.81 19.87 4.87
CA VAL A 508 4.72 20.90 3.81
C VAL A 508 3.76 22.02 4.20
N LEU A 509 2.61 21.70 4.81
CA LEU A 509 1.65 22.70 5.29
C LEU A 509 2.24 23.56 6.41
N LEU A 510 2.85 22.94 7.42
CA LEU A 510 3.44 23.63 8.56
C LEU A 510 4.65 24.49 8.17
N GLU A 511 5.48 24.03 7.24
CA GLU A 511 6.59 24.83 6.66
C GLU A 511 6.07 26.05 5.89
N GLY A 512 4.96 25.89 5.16
CA GLY A 512 4.28 27.01 4.49
C GLY A 512 3.78 28.09 5.44
N GLU A 513 3.56 27.74 6.71
CA GLU A 513 3.18 28.64 7.82
C GLU A 513 4.39 29.20 8.58
N GLY A 514 5.61 28.83 8.18
CA GLY A 514 6.86 29.32 8.78
C GLY A 514 7.39 28.48 9.95
N MET A 515 6.82 27.29 10.21
CA MET A 515 7.38 26.35 11.21
C MET A 515 8.56 25.59 10.64
N LYS A 516 9.62 25.39 11.42
CA LYS A 516 10.74 24.51 11.07
C LYS A 516 10.43 23.08 11.52
N VAL A 517 9.98 22.25 10.61
CA VAL A 517 9.58 20.87 10.90
C VAL A 517 10.40 19.91 10.05
N ASN A 518 10.88 18.82 10.64
CA ASN A 518 11.42 17.70 9.89
C ASN A 518 10.66 16.40 10.20
N HIS A 519 10.89 15.39 9.36
CA HIS A 519 10.26 14.08 9.44
C HIS A 519 11.33 13.00 9.48
N LEU A 520 11.36 12.21 10.56
CA LEU A 520 12.19 11.02 10.68
C LEU A 520 11.34 9.80 10.34
N HIS A 521 11.52 9.27 9.12
CA HIS A 521 10.75 8.14 8.59
C HIS A 521 11.51 6.84 8.67
N TYR A 522 10.85 5.78 9.21
CA TYR A 522 11.39 4.41 9.26
C TYR A 522 10.73 3.55 8.18
N HIS A 523 11.57 3.01 7.30
CA HIS A 523 11.16 2.10 6.21
C HIS A 523 11.79 0.70 6.33
N ASP A 524 12.89 0.54 7.06
CA ASP A 524 13.44 -0.75 7.50
C ASP A 524 13.38 -0.77 9.04
N MET A 525 12.64 -1.72 9.62
CA MET A 525 12.29 -1.73 11.04
C MET A 525 13.17 -2.67 11.86
N TRP A 526 13.72 -3.72 11.21
CA TRP A 526 14.54 -4.71 11.91
C TRP A 526 15.54 -5.39 10.95
N PRO A 527 16.83 -5.55 11.33
CA PRO A 527 17.47 -5.06 12.58
C PRO A 527 17.26 -3.57 12.78
N PHE A 528 17.02 -3.15 14.03
CA PHE A 528 16.65 -1.75 14.30
C PHE A 528 17.85 -0.81 14.11
N PRO A 529 17.70 0.32 13.40
CA PRO A 529 18.78 1.27 13.10
C PRO A 529 19.07 2.22 14.28
N ALA A 530 19.45 1.67 15.46
CA ALA A 530 19.58 2.40 16.71
C ALA A 530 20.54 3.59 16.62
N ALA A 531 21.73 3.42 16.03
CA ALA A 531 22.74 4.47 15.97
C ALA A 531 22.25 5.74 15.24
N ARG A 532 21.54 5.60 14.12
CA ARG A 532 20.97 6.76 13.39
C ARG A 532 19.79 7.37 14.16
N THR A 533 18.98 6.55 14.79
CA THR A 533 17.87 6.97 15.66
C THR A 533 18.40 7.84 16.80
N GLU A 534 19.40 7.36 17.54
CA GLU A 534 20.02 8.09 18.63
C GLU A 534 20.65 9.41 18.16
N ALA A 535 21.39 9.39 17.04
CA ALA A 535 22.02 10.58 16.49
C ALA A 535 21.00 11.69 16.17
N VAL A 536 19.82 11.34 15.62
CA VAL A 536 18.79 12.33 15.27
C VAL A 536 17.99 12.76 16.51
N LEU A 537 17.47 11.80 17.27
CA LEU A 537 16.52 12.10 18.35
C LEU A 537 17.20 12.74 19.57
N SER A 538 18.49 12.46 19.86
CA SER A 538 19.19 13.12 20.97
C SER A 538 19.44 14.62 20.72
N SER A 539 19.45 15.06 19.46
CA SER A 539 19.63 16.46 19.10
C SER A 539 18.30 17.18 18.82
N ALA A 540 17.18 16.45 18.72
CA ALA A 540 15.89 17.01 18.42
C ALA A 540 15.36 17.84 19.60
N LYS A 541 14.85 19.05 19.32
CA LYS A 541 14.31 19.96 20.33
C LYS A 541 12.96 19.48 20.89
N ARG A 542 12.10 18.98 20.00
CA ARG A 542 10.79 18.42 20.30
C ARG A 542 10.49 17.29 19.35
N VAL A 543 9.92 16.20 19.84
CA VAL A 543 9.61 15.01 19.04
C VAL A 543 8.15 14.62 19.26
N ILE A 544 7.43 14.38 18.17
CA ILE A 544 6.07 13.83 18.18
C ILE A 544 6.04 12.56 17.34
N ASP A 545 5.62 11.44 17.94
CA ASP A 545 5.37 10.18 17.27
C ASP A 545 3.98 10.15 16.64
N VAL A 546 3.88 9.71 15.38
CA VAL A 546 2.63 9.70 14.60
C VAL A 546 2.38 8.30 14.06
N GLU A 547 1.39 7.60 14.63
CA GLU A 547 1.12 6.21 14.27
C GLU A 547 -0.39 5.90 14.16
N ASN A 548 -0.73 5.00 13.23
CA ASN A 548 -2.09 4.43 13.12
C ASN A 548 -2.27 3.23 14.05
N ASN A 549 -2.07 3.39 15.35
CA ASN A 549 -2.35 2.39 16.38
C ASN A 549 -2.58 3.06 17.75
N TYR A 550 -3.01 2.26 18.74
CA TYR A 550 -3.36 2.76 20.08
C TYR A 550 -2.16 3.04 20.97
N THR A 551 -1.05 2.30 20.85
CA THR A 551 0.04 2.31 21.83
C THR A 551 1.24 3.16 21.43
N GLY A 552 1.41 3.49 20.16
CA GLY A 552 2.65 4.08 19.62
C GLY A 552 3.76 3.03 19.62
N GLN A 553 3.61 2.01 18.77
CA GLN A 553 4.48 0.81 18.79
C GLN A 553 5.91 1.12 18.37
N LEU A 554 6.14 2.05 17.42
CA LEU A 554 7.48 2.50 17.06
C LEU A 554 8.13 3.25 18.22
N ALA A 555 7.41 4.15 18.89
CA ALA A 555 7.94 4.86 20.06
C ALA A 555 8.35 3.89 21.17
N LEU A 556 7.62 2.78 21.37
CA LEU A 556 8.00 1.73 22.31
C LEU A 556 9.25 0.98 21.88
N VAL A 557 9.39 0.66 20.59
CA VAL A 557 10.60 0.02 20.02
C VAL A 557 11.82 0.94 20.16
N ILE A 558 11.68 2.23 19.85
CA ILE A 558 12.72 3.23 20.05
C ILE A 558 13.18 3.23 21.52
N ARG A 559 12.23 3.32 22.44
CA ARG A 559 12.54 3.32 23.88
C ARG A 559 13.24 2.03 24.33
N MET A 560 12.79 0.87 23.85
CA MET A 560 13.38 -0.42 24.19
C MET A 560 14.82 -0.54 23.75
N LEU A 561 15.17 -0.01 22.58
CA LEU A 561 16.47 -0.24 21.94
C LEU A 561 17.47 0.90 22.11
N THR A 562 17.01 2.13 22.41
CA THR A 562 17.87 3.33 22.58
C THR A 562 17.73 3.98 23.94
N GLY A 563 16.72 3.63 24.72
CA GLY A 563 16.38 4.33 25.98
C GLY A 563 15.68 5.68 25.77
N ILE A 564 15.55 6.18 24.54
CA ILE A 564 14.91 7.47 24.26
C ILE A 564 13.38 7.33 24.40
N ASN A 565 12.78 8.15 25.26
CA ASN A 565 11.34 8.19 25.45
C ASN A 565 10.74 9.33 24.62
N ILE A 566 9.69 9.02 23.84
CA ILE A 566 8.90 10.01 23.08
C ILE A 566 7.54 10.14 23.79
N PRO A 567 7.34 11.17 24.63
CA PRO A 567 6.11 11.31 25.41
C PRO A 567 4.94 11.85 24.59
N GLU A 568 5.22 12.69 23.57
CA GLU A 568 4.19 13.27 22.73
C GLU A 568 3.86 12.35 21.56
N LYS A 569 2.56 12.05 21.38
CA LYS A 569 2.09 11.14 20.34
C LYS A 569 0.82 11.68 19.68
N ILE A 570 0.72 11.51 18.37
CA ILE A 570 -0.51 11.68 17.60
C ILE A 570 -0.92 10.28 17.13
N LEU A 571 -1.89 9.69 17.78
CA LEU A 571 -2.34 8.31 17.51
C LEU A 571 -3.74 8.32 16.91
N LYS A 572 -3.98 7.45 15.92
CA LYS A 572 -5.28 7.25 15.29
C LYS A 572 -5.55 5.74 15.15
N TYR A 573 -6.67 5.30 15.68
CA TYR A 573 -7.04 3.87 15.74
C TYR A 573 -8.55 3.65 15.51
N ASP A 574 -9.14 4.54 14.70
CA ASP A 574 -10.55 4.49 14.30
C ASP A 574 -10.76 3.72 12.98
N GLY A 575 -9.70 3.12 12.45
CA GLY A 575 -9.72 2.38 11.19
C GLY A 575 -9.67 3.27 9.95
N ARG A 576 -9.38 4.56 10.08
CA ARG A 576 -9.21 5.50 8.98
C ARG A 576 -7.74 5.92 8.84
N PRO A 577 -7.24 6.15 7.61
CA PRO A 577 -5.91 6.72 7.44
C PRO A 577 -5.87 8.16 7.95
N PHE A 578 -4.68 8.64 8.29
CA PHE A 578 -4.47 10.06 8.50
C PHE A 578 -4.56 10.82 7.16
N ALA A 579 -5.13 12.02 7.21
CA ALA A 579 -4.93 13.04 6.20
C ALA A 579 -3.79 13.99 6.63
N GLY A 580 -3.14 14.67 5.65
CA GLY A 580 -2.02 15.54 5.96
C GLY A 580 -2.43 16.77 6.77
N ASP A 581 -3.55 17.40 6.43
CA ASP A 581 -4.13 18.55 7.12
C ASP A 581 -4.60 18.20 8.55
N GLU A 582 -5.10 16.97 8.78
CA GLU A 582 -5.46 16.47 10.12
C GLU A 582 -4.24 16.42 11.06
N ILE A 583 -3.08 15.93 10.59
CA ILE A 583 -1.86 15.92 11.40
C ILE A 583 -1.39 17.34 11.67
N ALA A 584 -1.39 18.20 10.65
CA ALA A 584 -0.99 19.60 10.81
C ALA A 584 -1.84 20.33 11.85
N GLU A 585 -3.16 20.11 11.85
CA GLU A 585 -4.07 20.67 12.86
C GLU A 585 -3.73 20.20 14.26
N LYS A 586 -3.55 18.89 14.45
CA LYS A 586 -3.16 18.31 15.75
C LYS A 586 -1.81 18.84 16.27
N VAL A 587 -0.87 19.15 15.37
CA VAL A 587 0.42 19.78 15.73
C VAL A 587 0.21 21.22 16.16
N ARG A 588 -0.62 22.02 15.46
CA ARG A 588 -0.95 23.40 15.84
C ARG A 588 -1.60 23.48 17.23
N GLU A 589 -2.62 22.62 17.48
CA GLU A 589 -3.29 22.54 18.78
C GLU A 589 -2.30 22.30 19.92
N ARG A 590 -1.37 21.34 19.76
CA ARG A 590 -0.36 21.06 20.78
C ARG A 590 0.67 22.17 20.93
N THR A 591 0.98 22.89 19.87
CA THR A 591 1.92 24.01 19.94
C THR A 591 1.31 25.20 20.68
N MET A 592 0.02 25.49 20.45
CA MET A 592 -0.71 26.52 21.18
C MET A 592 -0.92 26.18 22.68
N ALA A 593 -1.06 24.90 23.02
CA ALA A 593 -1.20 24.46 24.41
C ALA A 593 0.11 24.55 25.22
N HIS A 594 1.24 24.72 24.58
CA HIS A 594 2.56 24.89 25.23
C HIS A 594 3.01 26.37 25.34
N VAL A 595 2.28 27.31 24.73
CA VAL A 595 2.46 28.76 24.86
C VAL A 595 1.55 29.30 25.95
#